data_cebfbf2dadca6e8a30b566b5109e48cf
#
_entry.id   cebfbf2dadca6e8a30b566b5109e48cf
#
_cell.length_a   1.000
_cell.length_b   1.000
_cell.length_c   1.000
_cell.angle_alpha   90.00
_cell.angle_beta   90.00
_cell.angle_gamma   90.00
#
_symmetry.space_group_name_H-M   'P 1'
#
loop_
_entity.id
_entity.type
_entity.pdbx_description
1 polymer ?
#
loop_
_entity_poly.entity_id
_entity_poly.type
_entity_poly.pdbx_seq_one_letter_code
_entity_poly.pdbx_strand_id
1 'polypeptide(L)'
;MSSITLIGTGNMARAIGTLAVAGGNTVEVTGRDPSKADDLAKALGGGTTTGTWGAVPVGDIVITALLYDGVVPVVAEYGDALAGKVIVDISNPFNATFDGLAHSEETSIAQEVAKVAPSSTSVVKAFNTIFRQVLEKGRPDVFFAGDNAQAKVDVGAFITSLGLRPLDVGGLKMAHWLEGMGLVTVGLAGNGVGHWDFALGVTEFSG
;
A
#
# COMPACT_ATOMS: atom_id res chain seq x y z
N MET A 1 14.75 -3.49 10.11
CA MET A 1 14.92 -2.57 8.97
C MET A 1 14.54 -3.33 7.73
N SER A 2 13.64 -2.77 6.92
CA SER A 2 13.18 -3.39 5.67
C SER A 2 13.75 -2.64 4.47
N SER A 3 13.88 -3.33 3.33
CA SER A 3 14.19 -2.73 2.04
C SER A 3 12.90 -2.56 1.25
N ILE A 4 12.61 -1.34 0.80
CA ILE A 4 11.32 -0.96 0.21
C ILE A 4 11.54 -0.37 -1.17
N THR A 5 10.77 -0.81 -2.16
CA THR A 5 10.62 -0.10 -3.43
C THR A 5 9.19 0.46 -3.55
N LEU A 6 9.09 1.75 -3.82
CA LEU A 6 7.84 2.44 -4.14
C LEU A 6 7.67 2.48 -5.66
N ILE A 7 6.67 1.79 -6.19
CA ILE A 7 6.25 1.94 -7.59
C ILE A 7 5.16 3.01 -7.65
N GLY A 8 5.54 4.21 -8.12
CA GLY A 8 4.68 5.38 -8.16
C GLY A 8 5.28 6.58 -7.42
N THR A 9 4.91 7.78 -7.85
CA THR A 9 5.48 9.05 -7.36
C THR A 9 4.42 9.99 -6.79
N GLY A 10 3.24 9.45 -6.47
CA GLY A 10 2.10 10.20 -5.98
C GLY A 10 2.18 10.54 -4.48
N ASN A 11 1.10 11.16 -3.98
CA ASN A 11 1.01 11.62 -2.60
C ASN A 11 1.12 10.48 -1.56
N MET A 12 0.54 9.30 -1.84
CA MET A 12 0.66 8.15 -0.94
C MET A 12 2.09 7.60 -0.91
N ALA A 13 2.77 7.52 -2.07
CA ALA A 13 4.18 7.15 -2.14
C ALA A 13 5.04 8.08 -1.29
N ARG A 14 4.79 9.40 -1.36
CA ARG A 14 5.47 10.40 -0.53
C ARG A 14 5.22 10.17 0.95
N ALA A 15 3.97 10.01 1.38
CA ALA A 15 3.62 9.85 2.79
C ALA A 15 4.23 8.58 3.38
N ILE A 16 4.07 7.43 2.71
CA ILE A 16 4.63 6.16 3.15
C ILE A 16 6.16 6.21 3.11
N GLY A 17 6.76 6.76 2.04
CA GLY A 17 8.21 6.90 1.90
C GLY A 17 8.83 7.77 3.00
N THR A 18 8.18 8.87 3.37
CA THR A 18 8.63 9.73 4.48
C THR A 18 8.68 8.96 5.80
N LEU A 19 7.63 8.21 6.11
CA LEU A 19 7.59 7.38 7.31
C LEU A 19 8.61 6.23 7.24
N ALA A 20 8.82 5.63 6.06
CA ALA A 20 9.77 4.56 5.86
C ALA A 20 11.21 5.03 6.13
N VAL A 21 11.60 6.18 5.59
CA VAL A 21 12.91 6.80 5.84
C VAL A 21 13.06 7.14 7.33
N ALA A 22 12.06 7.76 7.93
CA ALA A 22 12.07 8.10 9.36
C ALA A 22 12.17 6.85 10.26
N GLY A 23 11.58 5.73 9.83
CA GLY A 23 11.66 4.43 10.50
C GLY A 23 12.96 3.65 10.25
N GLY A 24 13.93 4.26 9.53
CA GLY A 24 15.25 3.66 9.26
C GLY A 24 15.25 2.61 8.16
N ASN A 25 14.20 2.54 7.31
CA ASN A 25 14.17 1.62 6.19
C ASN A 25 14.93 2.20 4.99
N THR A 26 15.49 1.32 4.15
CA THR A 26 16.03 1.73 2.86
C THR A 26 14.91 1.87 1.84
N VAL A 27 14.92 2.93 1.04
CA VAL A 27 13.85 3.24 0.09
C VAL A 27 14.41 3.46 -1.30
N GLU A 28 13.82 2.78 -2.27
CA GLU A 28 13.95 3.04 -3.70
C GLU A 28 12.62 3.57 -4.23
N VAL A 29 12.67 4.48 -5.17
CA VAL A 29 11.49 5.02 -5.87
C VAL A 29 11.60 4.71 -7.35
N THR A 30 10.54 4.17 -7.94
CA THR A 30 10.42 3.98 -9.39
C THR A 30 9.16 4.65 -9.92
N GLY A 31 9.22 5.17 -11.13
CA GLY A 31 8.08 5.79 -11.81
C GLY A 31 8.28 5.79 -13.32
N ARG A 32 7.17 5.82 -14.07
CA ARG A 32 7.22 5.95 -15.56
C ARG A 32 7.93 7.21 -16.00
N ASP A 33 7.88 8.25 -15.19
CA ASP A 33 8.62 9.50 -15.38
C ASP A 33 9.81 9.52 -14.42
N PRO A 34 11.05 9.30 -14.90
CA PRO A 34 12.25 9.27 -14.07
C PRO A 34 12.48 10.58 -13.31
N SER A 35 12.13 11.73 -13.90
CA SER A 35 12.27 13.04 -13.25
C SER A 35 11.42 13.13 -11.98
N LYS A 36 10.17 12.64 -12.03
CA LYS A 36 9.31 12.61 -10.84
C LYS A 36 9.81 11.64 -9.79
N ALA A 37 10.42 10.52 -10.19
CA ALA A 37 11.02 9.57 -9.26
C ALA A 37 12.23 10.21 -8.55
N ASP A 38 13.09 10.90 -9.29
CA ASP A 38 14.24 11.65 -8.75
C ASP A 38 13.80 12.78 -7.80
N ASP A 39 12.77 13.53 -8.17
CA ASP A 39 12.22 14.60 -7.32
C ASP A 39 11.67 14.04 -6.01
N LEU A 40 10.96 12.90 -6.07
CA LEU A 40 10.46 12.25 -4.88
C LEU A 40 11.61 11.70 -4.03
N ALA A 41 12.59 11.02 -4.62
CA ALA A 41 13.74 10.49 -3.89
C ALA A 41 14.52 11.60 -3.18
N LYS A 42 14.78 12.73 -3.84
CA LYS A 42 15.39 13.92 -3.23
C LYS A 42 14.57 14.48 -2.07
N ALA A 43 13.25 14.54 -2.25
CA ALA A 43 12.35 15.06 -1.22
C ALA A 43 12.25 14.14 0.02
N LEU A 44 12.38 12.83 -0.16
CA LEU A 44 12.41 11.85 0.94
C LEU A 44 13.75 11.90 1.68
N GLY A 45 14.86 12.17 0.99
CA GLY A 45 16.19 12.18 1.61
C GLY A 45 16.61 10.81 2.12
N GLY A 46 17.39 10.76 3.23
CA GLY A 46 17.74 9.53 3.95
C GLY A 46 18.49 8.47 3.13
N GLY A 47 19.15 8.87 2.03
CA GLY A 47 19.79 7.91 1.13
C GLY A 47 18.82 7.20 0.16
N THR A 48 17.59 7.70 0.02
CA THR A 48 16.63 7.18 -0.96
C THR A 48 17.21 7.22 -2.37
N THR A 49 17.08 6.10 -3.09
CA THR A 49 17.56 5.93 -4.46
C THR A 49 16.42 5.91 -5.47
N THR A 50 16.75 6.06 -6.74
CA THR A 50 15.80 5.85 -7.84
C THR A 50 16.15 4.58 -8.60
N GLY A 51 15.14 3.79 -8.95
CA GLY A 51 15.25 2.61 -9.79
C GLY A 51 14.76 2.87 -11.21
N THR A 52 15.09 1.97 -12.12
CA THR A 52 14.60 1.99 -13.50
C THR A 52 13.22 1.33 -13.56
N TRP A 53 12.28 1.96 -14.25
CA TRP A 53 10.96 1.38 -14.50
C TRP A 53 11.07 0.02 -15.20
N GLY A 54 10.37 -0.99 -14.70
CA GLY A 54 10.39 -2.36 -15.21
C GLY A 54 11.62 -3.19 -14.81
N ALA A 55 12.64 -2.61 -14.21
CA ALA A 55 13.78 -3.37 -13.68
C ALA A 55 13.44 -4.09 -12.37
N VAL A 56 14.29 -5.03 -11.98
CA VAL A 56 14.15 -5.75 -10.69
C VAL A 56 14.22 -4.74 -9.53
N PRO A 57 13.17 -4.62 -8.70
CA PRO A 57 13.18 -3.74 -7.54
C PRO A 57 14.26 -4.14 -6.53
N VAL A 58 14.96 -3.17 -5.97
CA VAL A 58 15.95 -3.41 -4.90
C VAL A 58 15.26 -3.84 -3.61
N GLY A 59 14.10 -3.26 -3.33
CA GLY A 59 13.33 -3.59 -2.14
C GLY A 59 12.78 -5.02 -2.13
N ASP A 60 12.77 -5.66 -0.97
CA ASP A 60 12.09 -6.95 -0.75
C ASP A 60 10.57 -6.76 -0.64
N ILE A 61 10.15 -5.60 -0.13
CA ILE A 61 8.76 -5.16 -0.12
C ILE A 61 8.58 -4.12 -1.23
N VAL A 62 7.66 -4.39 -2.14
CA VAL A 62 7.32 -3.54 -3.28
C VAL A 62 5.93 -2.95 -3.08
N ILE A 63 5.84 -1.64 -2.87
CA ILE A 63 4.57 -0.95 -2.63
C ILE A 63 4.05 -0.37 -3.94
N THR A 64 2.90 -0.82 -4.41
CA THR A 64 2.25 -0.30 -5.61
C THR A 64 1.41 0.93 -5.27
N ALA A 65 2.05 2.10 -5.26
CA ALA A 65 1.41 3.39 -4.96
C ALA A 65 0.81 4.02 -6.22
N LEU A 66 -0.11 3.29 -6.85
CA LEU A 66 -0.76 3.59 -8.11
C LEU A 66 -2.29 3.69 -7.94
N LEU A 67 -2.96 4.27 -8.94
CA LEU A 67 -4.41 4.14 -9.05
C LEU A 67 -4.78 2.68 -9.38
N TYR A 68 -5.95 2.25 -8.94
CA TYR A 68 -6.36 0.83 -9.02
C TYR A 68 -6.33 0.25 -10.44
N ASP A 69 -6.68 1.05 -11.45
CA ASP A 69 -6.68 0.67 -12.86
C ASP A 69 -5.26 0.45 -13.43
N GLY A 70 -4.25 1.04 -12.80
CA GLY A 70 -2.85 0.89 -13.17
C GLY A 70 -2.12 -0.26 -12.48
N VAL A 71 -2.62 -0.78 -11.34
CA VAL A 71 -1.86 -1.74 -10.52
C VAL A 71 -1.65 -3.07 -11.24
N VAL A 72 -2.73 -3.71 -11.69
CA VAL A 72 -2.67 -5.03 -12.37
C VAL A 72 -1.84 -4.97 -13.65
N PRO A 73 -2.04 -3.99 -14.58
CA PRO A 73 -1.18 -3.85 -15.76
C PRO A 73 0.30 -3.65 -15.42
N VAL A 74 0.62 -2.86 -14.40
CA VAL A 74 2.01 -2.59 -14.02
C VAL A 74 2.66 -3.84 -13.43
N VAL A 75 1.97 -4.60 -12.57
CA VAL A 75 2.50 -5.86 -12.04
C VAL A 75 2.74 -6.87 -13.16
N ALA A 76 1.84 -6.96 -14.14
CA ALA A 76 2.03 -7.80 -15.32
C ALA A 76 3.21 -7.34 -16.21
N GLU A 77 3.42 -6.01 -16.34
CA GLU A 77 4.56 -5.43 -17.08
C GLU A 77 5.90 -5.76 -16.42
N TYR A 78 5.97 -5.68 -15.08
CA TYR A 78 7.19 -6.05 -14.33
C TYR A 78 7.47 -7.55 -14.37
N GLY A 79 6.43 -8.39 -14.43
CA GLY A 79 6.55 -9.84 -14.58
C GLY A 79 7.58 -10.45 -13.64
N ASP A 80 8.52 -11.22 -14.19
CA ASP A 80 9.56 -11.93 -13.42
C ASP A 80 10.50 -11.02 -12.61
N ALA A 81 10.54 -9.72 -12.89
CA ALA A 81 11.27 -8.77 -12.05
C ALA A 81 10.74 -8.72 -10.60
N LEU A 82 9.49 -9.13 -10.37
CA LEU A 82 8.86 -9.21 -9.04
C LEU A 82 9.00 -10.58 -8.38
N ALA A 83 9.67 -11.55 -9.01
CA ALA A 83 9.82 -12.89 -8.45
C ALA A 83 10.47 -12.85 -7.04
N GLY A 84 9.86 -13.55 -6.08
CA GLY A 84 10.32 -13.61 -4.69
C GLY A 84 10.07 -12.35 -3.86
N LYS A 85 9.44 -11.31 -4.41
CA LYS A 85 9.11 -10.08 -3.68
C LYS A 85 7.78 -10.19 -2.91
N VAL A 86 7.59 -9.29 -1.97
CA VAL A 86 6.29 -9.06 -1.32
C VAL A 86 5.68 -7.80 -1.91
N ILE A 87 4.58 -7.93 -2.66
CA ILE A 87 3.83 -6.78 -3.18
C ILE A 87 2.85 -6.31 -2.12
N VAL A 88 2.89 -5.01 -1.80
CA VAL A 88 1.88 -4.35 -0.97
C VAL A 88 1.01 -3.49 -1.86
N ASP A 89 -0.23 -3.93 -2.10
CA ASP A 89 -1.23 -3.16 -2.82
C ASP A 89 -1.97 -2.21 -1.88
N ILE A 90 -1.91 -0.91 -2.21
CA ILE A 90 -2.55 0.15 -1.41
C ILE A 90 -3.74 0.79 -2.13
N SER A 91 -4.14 0.27 -3.29
CA SER A 91 -5.16 0.87 -4.15
C SER A 91 -6.58 0.66 -3.62
N ASN A 92 -7.51 1.48 -4.11
CA ASN A 92 -8.94 1.32 -3.90
C ASN A 92 -9.67 1.43 -5.24
N PRO A 93 -10.45 0.43 -5.64
CA PRO A 93 -11.22 0.42 -6.87
C PRO A 93 -12.58 1.11 -6.67
N PHE A 94 -12.59 2.37 -6.29
CA PHE A 94 -13.85 3.11 -6.14
C PHE A 94 -14.45 3.41 -7.52
N ASN A 95 -15.77 3.30 -7.62
CA ASN A 95 -16.49 3.76 -8.81
C ASN A 95 -16.51 5.31 -8.88
N ALA A 96 -16.96 5.86 -9.99
CA ALA A 96 -16.93 7.31 -10.24
C ALA A 96 -17.81 8.12 -9.28
N THR A 97 -18.80 7.51 -8.65
CA THR A 97 -19.74 8.15 -7.72
C THR A 97 -19.34 7.96 -6.25
N PHE A 98 -18.31 7.16 -5.98
CA PHE A 98 -17.85 6.82 -4.63
C PHE A 98 -18.92 6.18 -3.72
N ASP A 99 -19.88 5.48 -4.32
CA ASP A 99 -20.94 4.74 -3.63
C ASP A 99 -20.85 3.22 -3.81
N GLY A 100 -19.78 2.74 -4.47
CA GLY A 100 -19.51 1.34 -4.71
C GLY A 100 -18.09 1.09 -5.18
N LEU A 101 -17.76 -0.19 -5.34
CA LEU A 101 -16.50 -0.64 -5.93
C LEU A 101 -16.66 -0.84 -7.45
N ALA A 102 -15.59 -0.60 -8.20
CA ALA A 102 -15.57 -0.71 -9.66
C ALA A 102 -15.34 -2.14 -10.17
N HIS A 103 -15.14 -3.11 -9.27
CA HIS A 103 -14.97 -4.53 -9.61
C HIS A 103 -16.10 -5.39 -9.04
N SER A 104 -16.13 -6.68 -9.40
CA SER A 104 -17.06 -7.68 -8.87
C SER A 104 -16.92 -7.85 -7.36
N GLU A 105 -18.04 -8.14 -6.68
CA GLU A 105 -18.09 -8.44 -5.23
C GLU A 105 -17.32 -9.72 -4.85
N GLU A 106 -16.95 -10.55 -5.84
CA GLU A 106 -16.25 -11.83 -5.61
C GLU A 106 -14.73 -11.70 -5.56
N THR A 107 -14.16 -10.52 -5.84
CA THR A 107 -12.72 -10.31 -5.97
C THR A 107 -12.27 -9.01 -5.29
N SER A 108 -10.97 -8.74 -5.36
CA SER A 108 -10.33 -7.47 -4.97
C SER A 108 -9.17 -7.17 -5.90
N ILE A 109 -8.70 -5.93 -5.96
CA ILE A 109 -7.50 -5.59 -6.75
C ILE A 109 -6.30 -6.41 -6.30
N ALA A 110 -6.11 -6.61 -5.00
CA ALA A 110 -5.02 -7.44 -4.48
C ALA A 110 -5.11 -8.91 -4.96
N GLN A 111 -6.33 -9.47 -5.08
CA GLN A 111 -6.52 -10.81 -5.64
C GLN A 111 -6.24 -10.84 -7.15
N GLU A 112 -6.63 -9.80 -7.90
CA GLU A 112 -6.29 -9.69 -9.33
C GLU A 112 -4.78 -9.53 -9.54
N VAL A 113 -4.10 -8.77 -8.68
CA VAL A 113 -2.63 -8.67 -8.65
C VAL A 113 -2.01 -10.05 -8.44
N ALA A 114 -2.51 -10.83 -7.49
CA ALA A 114 -1.99 -12.17 -7.20
C ALA A 114 -2.13 -13.15 -8.39
N LYS A 115 -3.11 -12.94 -9.28
CA LYS A 115 -3.29 -13.77 -10.48
C LYS A 115 -2.24 -13.52 -11.58
N VAL A 116 -1.70 -12.30 -11.65
CA VAL A 116 -0.76 -11.88 -12.69
C VAL A 116 0.69 -11.84 -12.20
N ALA A 117 0.90 -11.79 -10.88
CA ALA A 117 2.23 -11.81 -10.29
C ALA A 117 2.90 -13.18 -10.44
N PRO A 118 4.26 -13.25 -10.48
CA PRO A 118 4.98 -14.52 -10.44
C PRO A 118 4.55 -15.40 -9.24
N SER A 119 4.51 -16.70 -9.41
CA SER A 119 4.05 -17.64 -8.37
C SER A 119 4.88 -17.62 -7.08
N SER A 120 6.11 -17.13 -7.15
CA SER A 120 6.99 -16.92 -5.99
C SER A 120 6.77 -15.60 -5.26
N THR A 121 5.90 -14.72 -5.79
CA THR A 121 5.57 -13.42 -5.21
C THR A 121 4.43 -13.57 -4.21
N SER A 122 4.53 -12.88 -3.08
CA SER A 122 3.43 -12.79 -2.11
C SER A 122 2.72 -11.45 -2.25
N VAL A 123 1.39 -11.43 -2.13
CA VAL A 123 0.60 -10.20 -2.18
C VAL A 123 -0.05 -9.92 -0.84
N VAL A 124 0.06 -8.70 -0.38
CA VAL A 124 -0.56 -8.18 0.85
C VAL A 124 -1.33 -6.90 0.51
N LYS A 125 -2.57 -6.81 0.95
CA LYS A 125 -3.36 -5.57 0.94
C LYS A 125 -3.09 -4.80 2.20
N ALA A 126 -2.74 -3.50 2.11
CA ALA A 126 -2.54 -2.65 3.30
C ALA A 126 -2.68 -1.15 2.95
N PHE A 127 -2.75 -0.26 3.93
CA PHE A 127 -2.80 1.21 3.82
C PHE A 127 -3.99 1.80 3.06
N ASN A 128 -4.81 1.01 2.42
CA ASN A 128 -5.91 1.47 1.57
C ASN A 128 -7.07 2.13 2.34
N THR A 129 -7.13 1.97 3.65
CA THR A 129 -8.17 2.52 4.54
C THR A 129 -7.77 3.85 5.20
N ILE A 130 -6.62 4.42 4.83
CA ILE A 130 -6.01 5.57 5.52
C ILE A 130 -5.80 6.70 4.51
N PHE A 131 -6.28 7.90 4.85
CA PHE A 131 -6.01 9.09 4.06
C PHE A 131 -4.56 9.57 4.25
N ARG A 132 -3.96 10.10 3.17
CA ARG A 132 -2.58 10.60 3.17
C ARG A 132 -2.27 11.53 4.36
N GLN A 133 -3.12 12.54 4.58
CA GLN A 133 -2.89 13.53 5.66
C GLN A 133 -2.92 12.92 7.05
N VAL A 134 -3.61 11.80 7.23
CA VAL A 134 -3.62 11.06 8.50
C VAL A 134 -2.29 10.35 8.74
N LEU A 135 -1.68 9.76 7.68
CA LEU A 135 -0.32 9.22 7.77
C LEU A 135 0.71 10.30 8.12
N GLU A 136 0.54 11.52 7.61
CA GLU A 136 1.46 12.63 7.87
C GLU A 136 1.38 13.17 9.29
N LYS A 137 0.21 13.11 9.94
CA LYS A 137 -0.07 13.75 11.23
C LYS A 137 -0.25 12.78 12.39
N GLY A 138 -0.76 11.59 12.11
CA GLY A 138 -1.26 10.65 13.12
C GLY A 138 -0.44 9.36 13.23
N ARG A 139 -1.00 8.44 14.01
CA ARG A 139 -0.51 7.06 14.17
C ARG A 139 -1.70 6.12 14.04
N PRO A 140 -2.33 6.04 12.85
CA PRO A 140 -3.51 5.21 12.64
C PRO A 140 -3.16 3.72 12.72
N ASP A 141 -4.19 2.92 12.94
CA ASP A 141 -4.15 1.48 12.74
C ASP A 141 -4.04 1.18 11.23
N VAL A 142 -3.21 0.22 10.88
CA VAL A 142 -3.06 -0.26 9.50
C VAL A 142 -3.61 -1.68 9.43
N PHE A 143 -4.80 -1.82 8.88
CA PHE A 143 -5.37 -3.13 8.59
C PHE A 143 -4.69 -3.72 7.37
N PHE A 144 -4.33 -5.02 7.43
CA PHE A 144 -3.70 -5.69 6.31
C PHE A 144 -4.16 -7.15 6.18
N ALA A 145 -4.10 -7.67 4.94
CA ALA A 145 -4.51 -9.02 4.59
C ALA A 145 -3.52 -9.66 3.62
N GLY A 146 -3.24 -10.95 3.78
CA GLY A 146 -2.37 -11.71 2.88
C GLY A 146 -2.38 -13.19 3.22
N ASP A 147 -2.04 -14.05 2.27
CA ASP A 147 -2.07 -15.51 2.47
C ASP A 147 -0.75 -16.07 3.00
N ASN A 148 0.38 -15.47 2.62
CA ASN A 148 1.70 -15.94 3.02
C ASN A 148 2.05 -15.45 4.43
N ALA A 149 2.28 -16.38 5.36
CA ALA A 149 2.55 -16.05 6.76
C ALA A 149 3.83 -15.21 6.94
N GLN A 150 4.92 -15.53 6.21
CA GLN A 150 6.17 -14.78 6.32
C GLN A 150 6.00 -13.37 5.76
N ALA A 151 5.35 -13.21 4.61
CA ALA A 151 5.06 -11.90 4.04
C ALA A 151 4.23 -11.02 5.00
N LYS A 152 3.28 -11.60 5.73
CA LYS A 152 2.53 -10.88 6.77
C LYS A 152 3.40 -10.45 7.93
N VAL A 153 4.34 -11.29 8.37
CA VAL A 153 5.32 -10.93 9.42
C VAL A 153 6.18 -9.76 8.93
N ASP A 154 6.71 -9.83 7.71
CA ASP A 154 7.59 -8.80 7.15
C ASP A 154 6.86 -7.47 6.96
N VAL A 155 5.63 -7.49 6.43
CA VAL A 155 4.79 -6.29 6.27
C VAL A 155 4.37 -5.73 7.64
N GLY A 156 4.02 -6.58 8.61
CA GLY A 156 3.70 -6.14 9.97
C GLY A 156 4.88 -5.45 10.66
N ALA A 157 6.09 -6.02 10.52
CA ALA A 157 7.33 -5.40 11.02
C ALA A 157 7.63 -4.07 10.31
N PHE A 158 7.42 -4.00 8.98
CA PHE A 158 7.53 -2.76 8.24
C PHE A 158 6.55 -1.71 8.78
N ILE A 159 5.24 -2.02 8.89
CA ILE A 159 4.23 -1.10 9.42
C ILE A 159 4.63 -0.60 10.83
N THR A 160 5.11 -1.49 11.69
CA THR A 160 5.59 -1.13 13.04
C THR A 160 6.78 -0.16 12.98
N SER A 161 7.70 -0.34 12.02
CA SER A 161 8.85 0.56 11.84
C SER A 161 8.44 1.98 11.44
N LEU A 162 7.25 2.15 10.84
CA LEU A 162 6.66 3.46 10.54
C LEU A 162 6.06 4.15 11.79
N GLY A 163 6.08 3.50 12.95
CA GLY A 163 5.40 3.95 14.17
C GLY A 163 3.89 3.76 14.12
N LEU A 164 3.40 2.83 13.29
CA LEU A 164 1.98 2.52 13.11
C LEU A 164 1.65 1.16 13.74
N ARG A 165 0.38 0.91 14.06
CA ARG A 165 -0.07 -0.37 14.61
C ARG A 165 -0.59 -1.28 13.49
N PRO A 166 0.08 -2.41 13.18
CA PRO A 166 -0.40 -3.39 12.21
C PRO A 166 -1.55 -4.22 12.79
N LEU A 167 -2.63 -4.39 12.04
CA LEU A 167 -3.78 -5.24 12.39
C LEU A 167 -4.03 -6.24 11.26
N ASP A 168 -3.63 -7.49 11.48
CA ASP A 168 -3.85 -8.60 10.55
C ASP A 168 -5.33 -9.01 10.57
N VAL A 169 -6.00 -8.91 9.42
CA VAL A 169 -7.41 -9.29 9.26
C VAL A 169 -7.58 -10.65 8.58
N GLY A 170 -6.48 -11.37 8.31
CA GLY A 170 -6.52 -12.73 7.78
C GLY A 170 -5.97 -12.88 6.36
N GLY A 171 -6.53 -13.83 5.60
CA GLY A 171 -6.09 -14.16 4.24
C GLY A 171 -6.43 -13.10 3.21
N LEU A 172 -5.84 -13.22 1.99
CA LEU A 172 -6.00 -12.24 0.93
C LEU A 172 -7.46 -12.04 0.48
N LYS A 173 -8.35 -12.98 0.73
CA LYS A 173 -9.80 -12.81 0.54
C LYS A 173 -10.39 -11.65 1.34
N MET A 174 -9.77 -11.27 2.46
CA MET A 174 -10.18 -10.11 3.26
C MET A 174 -9.86 -8.77 2.58
N ALA A 175 -9.05 -8.76 1.53
CA ALA A 175 -8.74 -7.54 0.78
C ALA A 175 -9.99 -6.88 0.19
N HIS A 176 -10.99 -7.66 -0.26
CA HIS A 176 -12.28 -7.13 -0.70
C HIS A 176 -12.96 -6.29 0.39
N TRP A 177 -12.98 -6.80 1.63
CA TRP A 177 -13.59 -6.08 2.76
C TRP A 177 -12.77 -4.87 3.19
N LEU A 178 -11.45 -4.89 3.03
CA LEU A 178 -10.60 -3.72 3.23
C LEU A 178 -10.87 -2.64 2.17
N GLU A 179 -11.13 -3.01 0.92
CA GLU A 179 -11.55 -2.08 -0.13
C GLU A 179 -12.92 -1.49 0.17
N GLY A 180 -13.88 -2.31 0.64
CA GLY A 180 -15.17 -1.85 1.15
C GLY A 180 -15.03 -0.92 2.37
N MET A 181 -14.12 -1.24 3.30
CA MET A 181 -13.81 -0.36 4.44
C MET A 181 -13.22 0.98 3.99
N GLY A 182 -12.40 1.00 2.94
CA GLY A 182 -11.94 2.23 2.30
C GLY A 182 -13.11 3.07 1.79
N LEU A 183 -14.10 2.44 1.15
CA LEU A 183 -15.32 3.11 0.68
C LEU A 183 -16.14 3.68 1.85
N VAL A 184 -16.33 2.91 2.93
CA VAL A 184 -16.99 3.39 4.16
C VAL A 184 -16.25 4.61 4.74
N THR A 185 -14.91 4.59 4.72
CA THR A 185 -14.11 5.73 5.20
C THR A 185 -14.36 6.99 4.36
N VAL A 186 -14.46 6.86 3.03
CA VAL A 186 -14.84 7.97 2.14
C VAL A 186 -16.26 8.44 2.44
N GLY A 187 -17.21 7.53 2.61
CA GLY A 187 -18.59 7.86 2.97
C GLY A 187 -18.70 8.64 4.29
N LEU A 188 -17.92 8.23 5.31
CA LEU A 188 -17.85 8.94 6.59
C LEU A 188 -17.27 10.36 6.42
N ALA A 189 -16.25 10.53 5.60
CA ALA A 189 -15.66 11.84 5.33
C ALA A 189 -16.68 12.79 4.67
N GLY A 190 -17.47 12.28 3.73
CA GLY A 190 -18.46 13.10 3.01
C GLY A 190 -19.74 13.38 3.79
N ASN A 191 -20.13 12.54 4.76
CA ASN A 191 -21.44 12.61 5.41
C ASN A 191 -21.36 12.75 6.94
N GLY A 192 -20.75 11.74 7.62
CA GLY A 192 -20.86 11.63 9.07
C GLY A 192 -19.85 12.48 9.84
N VAL A 193 -18.61 12.54 9.36
CA VAL A 193 -17.51 13.25 10.02
C VAL A 193 -17.31 14.66 9.42
N GLY A 194 -17.53 14.82 8.12
CA GLY A 194 -17.47 16.11 7.43
C GLY A 194 -16.06 16.62 7.15
N HIS A 195 -15.01 15.81 7.36
CA HIS A 195 -13.63 16.11 7.02
C HIS A 195 -12.83 14.83 6.77
N TRP A 196 -11.57 14.98 6.35
CA TRP A 196 -10.68 13.86 5.95
C TRP A 196 -9.56 13.58 6.96
N ASP A 197 -9.55 14.25 8.10
CA ASP A 197 -8.52 14.13 9.15
C ASP A 197 -8.96 13.16 10.25
N PHE A 198 -9.29 11.92 9.90
CA PHE A 198 -9.63 10.84 10.83
C PHE A 198 -9.19 9.48 10.27
N ALA A 199 -9.14 8.47 11.11
CA ALA A 199 -8.92 7.08 10.72
C ALA A 199 -9.91 6.16 11.44
N LEU A 200 -10.17 5.01 10.85
CA LEU A 200 -10.80 3.89 11.55
C LEU A 200 -9.74 3.16 12.37
N GLY A 201 -10.14 2.62 13.51
CA GLY A 201 -9.22 1.92 14.40
C GLY A 201 -9.95 0.96 15.34
N VAL A 202 -9.19 0.16 16.06
CA VAL A 202 -9.69 -0.81 17.04
C VAL A 202 -9.41 -0.30 18.45
N THR A 203 -10.45 -0.18 19.26
CA THR A 203 -10.35 0.07 20.70
C THR A 203 -10.67 -1.22 21.45
N GLU A 204 -9.75 -1.68 22.27
CA GLU A 204 -9.92 -2.83 23.13
C GLU A 204 -10.48 -2.39 24.49
N PHE A 205 -11.53 -3.07 24.94
CA PHE A 205 -12.07 -2.87 26.27
C PHE A 205 -11.58 -4.03 27.14
N SER A 206 -10.66 -3.74 28.07
CA SER A 206 -10.28 -4.72 29.11
C SER A 206 -11.49 -4.99 30.00
N GLY A 207 -11.89 -6.28 30.10
CA GLY A 207 -12.89 -6.75 31.04
C GLY A 207 -12.39 -6.76 32.48
#